data_a6aff441197ebfbe6fda04ed095b0b83
#
_entry.id   a6aff441197ebfbe6fda04ed095b0b83
#
_cell.length_a   1.000
_cell.length_b   1.000
_cell.length_c   1.000
_cell.angle_alpha   90.00
_cell.angle_beta   90.00
_cell.angle_gamma   90.00
#
_symmetry.space_group_name_H-M   'P 1'
#
loop_
_entity.id
_entity.type
_entity.pdbx_description
1 polymer ?
#
loop_
_entity_poly.entity_id
_entity_poly.type
_entity_poly.pdbx_seq_one_letter_code
_entity_poly.pdbx_strand_id
1 'polypeptide(L)'
;MRQTVWITGAGSGIGAAMARRFALAGHDLALTARRADSLHALAATLPETVRVLVEPGDVTDREGMAAMAARIAAATGRIDVLCNNAGLNIPNRRWADLDWPSWDEVIRVNITGALNVIAACLPVMRAQGGGVMIHTSSWAGRFHSPVAGVPYGASKHALSELSASLNSEEGANGIRSCALCPAEVATPLMARRPGHDPATAAAMIQPEDMAEAALFVARMNPGVAVHEITLAPVRR
;
A
#
# COMPACT_ATOMS: atom_id res chain seq x y z
N MET A 1 -3.04 -16.60 14.52
CA MET A 1 -3.74 -15.61 15.38
C MET A 1 -4.43 -14.62 14.45
N ARG A 2 -5.67 -14.23 14.73
CA ARG A 2 -6.43 -13.27 13.93
C ARG A 2 -5.83 -11.86 14.12
N GLN A 3 -5.50 -11.18 13.03
CA GLN A 3 -4.88 -9.85 13.03
C GLN A 3 -5.86 -8.83 12.46
N THR A 4 -5.67 -7.55 12.79
CA THR A 4 -6.34 -6.41 12.14
C THR A 4 -5.41 -5.83 11.09
N VAL A 5 -5.87 -5.80 9.84
CA VAL A 5 -5.12 -5.30 8.68
C VAL A 5 -5.77 -4.04 8.14
N TRP A 6 -5.08 -2.92 8.20
CA TRP A 6 -5.53 -1.68 7.57
C TRP A 6 -4.93 -1.54 6.17
N ILE A 7 -5.76 -1.37 5.16
CA ILE A 7 -5.35 -1.31 3.74
C ILE A 7 -5.80 0.02 3.13
N THR A 8 -4.85 0.85 2.72
CA THR A 8 -5.14 2.07 1.95
C THR A 8 -5.12 1.79 0.44
N GLY A 9 -5.93 2.54 -0.33
CA GLY A 9 -6.09 2.25 -1.75
C GLY A 9 -6.79 0.92 -2.02
N ALA A 10 -7.63 0.45 -1.08
CA ALA A 10 -8.29 -0.86 -1.13
C ALA A 10 -9.34 -1.00 -2.24
N GLY A 11 -9.80 0.11 -2.84
CA GLY A 11 -10.93 0.09 -3.78
C GLY A 11 -10.66 -0.56 -5.14
N SER A 12 -9.41 -0.94 -5.46
CA SER A 12 -9.06 -1.59 -6.74
C SER A 12 -7.64 -2.18 -6.73
N GLY A 13 -7.30 -2.93 -7.78
CA GLY A 13 -5.94 -3.40 -8.06
C GLY A 13 -5.30 -4.14 -6.89
N ILE A 14 -4.05 -3.81 -6.56
CA ILE A 14 -3.26 -4.46 -5.52
C ILE A 14 -3.96 -4.40 -4.15
N GLY A 15 -4.51 -3.24 -3.76
CA GLY A 15 -5.19 -3.09 -2.47
C GLY A 15 -6.43 -3.97 -2.34
N ALA A 16 -7.21 -4.13 -3.40
CA ALA A 16 -8.37 -5.03 -3.41
C ALA A 16 -7.95 -6.51 -3.37
N ALA A 17 -6.86 -6.88 -4.05
CA ALA A 17 -6.30 -8.23 -3.97
C ALA A 17 -5.77 -8.55 -2.57
N MET A 18 -5.04 -7.60 -1.94
CA MET A 18 -4.60 -7.72 -0.55
C MET A 18 -5.80 -7.94 0.39
N ALA A 19 -6.88 -7.15 0.24
CA ALA A 19 -8.09 -7.30 1.06
C ALA A 19 -8.68 -8.72 0.96
N ARG A 20 -8.86 -9.24 -0.25
CA ARG A 20 -9.35 -10.61 -0.46
C ARG A 20 -8.42 -11.65 0.17
N ARG A 21 -7.12 -11.49 -0.05
CA ARG A 21 -6.13 -12.48 0.42
C ARG A 21 -6.04 -12.53 1.94
N PHE A 22 -6.03 -11.37 2.61
CA PHE A 22 -6.03 -11.29 4.07
C PHE A 22 -7.35 -11.78 4.67
N ALA A 23 -8.50 -11.47 4.05
CA ALA A 23 -9.80 -11.99 4.48
C ALA A 23 -9.87 -13.53 4.39
N LEU A 24 -9.39 -14.12 3.27
CA LEU A 24 -9.29 -15.57 3.10
C LEU A 24 -8.33 -16.22 4.09
N ALA A 25 -7.36 -15.46 4.60
CA ALA A 25 -6.46 -15.91 5.67
C ALA A 25 -7.06 -15.77 7.08
N GLY A 26 -8.31 -15.26 7.19
CA GLY A 26 -9.05 -15.13 8.45
C GLY A 26 -8.73 -13.87 9.26
N HIS A 27 -8.17 -12.83 8.65
CA HIS A 27 -7.83 -11.56 9.29
C HIS A 27 -8.97 -10.55 9.18
N ASP A 28 -9.14 -9.70 10.20
CA ASP A 28 -10.07 -8.56 10.18
C ASP A 28 -9.49 -7.41 9.35
N LEU A 29 -10.33 -6.66 8.67
CA LEU A 29 -9.90 -5.64 7.72
C LEU A 29 -10.45 -4.26 8.07
N ALA A 30 -9.65 -3.23 7.84
CA ALA A 30 -10.08 -1.85 7.67
C ALA A 30 -9.71 -1.41 6.24
N LEU A 31 -10.69 -1.03 5.45
CA LEU A 31 -10.52 -0.73 4.03
C LEU A 31 -10.67 0.77 3.79
N THR A 32 -9.62 1.42 3.27
CA THR A 32 -9.62 2.86 3.00
C THR A 32 -9.40 3.14 1.52
N ALA A 33 -10.27 3.95 0.94
CA ALA A 33 -10.15 4.60 -0.35
C ALA A 33 -11.08 5.80 -0.40
N ARG A 34 -10.91 6.70 -1.38
CA ARG A 34 -11.75 7.90 -1.51
C ARG A 34 -13.21 7.58 -1.88
N ARG A 35 -13.46 6.52 -2.66
CA ARG A 35 -14.80 6.13 -3.11
C ARG A 35 -15.38 5.07 -2.20
N ALA A 36 -16.40 5.43 -1.43
CA ALA A 36 -17.10 4.52 -0.53
C ALA A 36 -17.72 3.33 -1.26
N ASP A 37 -18.35 3.57 -2.41
CA ASP A 37 -19.04 2.53 -3.19
C ASP A 37 -18.09 1.38 -3.58
N SER A 38 -16.86 1.70 -3.98
CA SER A 38 -15.86 0.68 -4.33
C SER A 38 -15.43 -0.17 -3.13
N LEU A 39 -15.42 0.41 -1.93
CA LEU A 39 -15.12 -0.30 -0.70
C LEU A 39 -16.29 -1.20 -0.26
N HIS A 40 -17.52 -0.69 -0.33
CA HIS A 40 -18.70 -1.49 -0.01
C HIS A 40 -18.88 -2.66 -0.99
N ALA A 41 -18.68 -2.42 -2.30
CA ALA A 41 -18.70 -3.47 -3.29
C ALA A 41 -17.64 -4.55 -3.03
N LEU A 42 -16.40 -4.16 -2.64
CA LEU A 42 -15.37 -5.11 -2.24
C LEU A 42 -15.78 -5.87 -0.97
N ALA A 43 -16.21 -5.15 0.07
CA ALA A 43 -16.58 -5.75 1.35
C ALA A 43 -17.67 -6.82 1.20
N ALA A 44 -18.65 -6.60 0.32
CA ALA A 44 -19.71 -7.55 0.02
C ALA A 44 -19.21 -8.87 -0.63
N THR A 45 -17.98 -8.90 -1.17
CA THR A 45 -17.39 -10.11 -1.76
C THR A 45 -16.50 -10.88 -0.79
N LEU A 46 -16.27 -10.36 0.42
CA LEU A 46 -15.38 -10.97 1.40
C LEU A 46 -16.13 -11.98 2.30
N PRO A 47 -15.43 -12.97 2.88
CA PRO A 47 -16.05 -13.93 3.80
C PRO A 47 -16.72 -13.25 4.98
N GLU A 48 -17.94 -13.63 5.32
CA GLU A 48 -18.69 -13.13 6.49
C GLU A 48 -18.02 -13.48 7.83
N THR A 49 -17.08 -14.42 7.83
CA THR A 49 -16.34 -14.84 9.02
C THR A 49 -15.33 -13.83 9.52
N VAL A 50 -15.02 -12.79 8.72
CA VAL A 50 -14.09 -11.72 9.09
C VAL A 50 -14.83 -10.40 9.27
N ARG A 51 -14.36 -9.58 10.21
CA ARG A 51 -14.87 -8.21 10.36
C ARG A 51 -14.27 -7.33 9.27
N VAL A 52 -15.10 -6.52 8.63
CA VAL A 52 -14.65 -5.52 7.64
C VAL A 52 -15.17 -4.16 8.04
N LEU A 53 -14.25 -3.25 8.35
CA LEU A 53 -14.53 -1.83 8.56
C LEU A 53 -14.33 -1.11 7.23
N VAL A 54 -15.37 -0.45 6.75
CA VAL A 54 -15.31 0.41 5.55
C VAL A 54 -15.07 1.84 6.02
N GLU A 55 -13.89 2.36 5.74
CA GLU A 55 -13.39 3.66 6.21
C GLU A 55 -13.02 4.56 5.00
N PRO A 56 -14.00 5.19 4.36
CA PRO A 56 -13.73 6.10 3.24
C PRO A 56 -12.92 7.31 3.70
N GLY A 57 -11.89 7.69 2.92
CA GLY A 57 -11.06 8.85 3.25
C GLY A 57 -9.96 9.09 2.22
N ASP A 58 -9.37 10.28 2.29
CA ASP A 58 -8.21 10.69 1.50
C ASP A 58 -6.95 10.61 2.37
N VAL A 59 -5.95 9.85 1.93
CA VAL A 59 -4.67 9.71 2.65
C VAL A 59 -3.93 11.05 2.80
N THR A 60 -4.27 12.05 2.00
CA THR A 60 -3.66 13.38 2.10
C THR A 60 -4.25 14.23 3.22
N ASP A 61 -5.35 13.81 3.82
CA ASP A 61 -5.95 14.42 5.01
C ASP A 61 -5.32 13.82 6.26
N ARG A 62 -4.38 14.56 6.86
CA ARG A 62 -3.62 14.13 8.04
C ARG A 62 -4.50 13.88 9.26
N GLU A 63 -5.40 14.81 9.54
CA GLU A 63 -6.29 14.72 10.69
C GLU A 63 -7.31 13.60 10.51
N GLY A 64 -7.84 13.47 9.30
CA GLY A 64 -8.72 12.37 8.91
C GLY A 64 -8.06 11.00 9.07
N MET A 65 -6.78 10.85 8.69
CA MET A 65 -6.05 9.59 8.89
C MET A 65 -5.79 9.29 10.36
N ALA A 66 -5.44 10.29 11.17
CA ALA A 66 -5.25 10.09 12.61
C ALA A 66 -6.57 9.68 13.30
N ALA A 67 -7.67 10.36 12.98
CA ALA A 67 -8.99 10.00 13.49
C ALA A 67 -9.43 8.59 13.03
N MET A 68 -9.10 8.21 11.80
CA MET A 68 -9.40 6.89 11.25
C MET A 68 -8.63 5.79 11.99
N ALA A 69 -7.33 5.96 12.22
CA ALA A 69 -6.53 5.01 13.00
C ALA A 69 -7.11 4.80 14.41
N ALA A 70 -7.54 5.89 15.05
CA ALA A 70 -8.19 5.82 16.36
C ALA A 70 -9.51 5.05 16.31
N ARG A 71 -10.37 5.27 15.29
CA ARG A 71 -11.62 4.50 15.11
C ARG A 71 -11.36 3.03 14.87
N ILE A 72 -10.39 2.69 14.02
CA ILE A 72 -10.00 1.30 13.76
C ILE A 72 -9.53 0.63 15.04
N ALA A 73 -8.63 1.28 15.78
CA ALA A 73 -8.12 0.76 17.05
C ALA A 73 -9.23 0.60 18.10
N ALA A 74 -10.16 1.55 18.20
CA ALA A 74 -11.31 1.46 19.11
C ALA A 74 -12.23 0.28 18.75
N ALA A 75 -12.45 0.02 17.47
CA ALA A 75 -13.33 -1.06 16.99
C ALA A 75 -12.70 -2.45 17.10
N THR A 76 -11.38 -2.58 16.95
CA THR A 76 -10.68 -3.87 16.84
C THR A 76 -9.68 -4.15 17.97
N GLY A 77 -9.37 -3.13 18.77
CA GLY A 77 -8.37 -3.17 19.83
C GLY A 77 -6.93 -3.02 19.36
N ARG A 78 -6.66 -3.09 18.04
CA ARG A 78 -5.30 -3.11 17.50
C ARG A 78 -5.24 -2.80 15.99
N ILE A 79 -4.04 -2.48 15.50
CA ILE A 79 -3.68 -2.47 14.08
C ILE A 79 -2.38 -3.28 13.94
N ASP A 80 -2.48 -4.52 13.48
CA ASP A 80 -1.30 -5.41 13.38
C ASP A 80 -0.51 -5.19 12.12
N VAL A 81 -1.23 -4.96 11.01
CA VAL A 81 -0.65 -4.80 9.68
C VAL A 81 -1.21 -3.54 9.04
N LEU A 82 -0.32 -2.69 8.57
CA LEU A 82 -0.66 -1.60 7.66
C LEU A 82 -0.20 -1.98 6.24
N CYS A 83 -1.12 -2.11 5.30
CA CYS A 83 -0.82 -2.11 3.86
C CYS A 83 -0.96 -0.68 3.32
N ASN A 84 0.13 0.06 3.36
CA ASN A 84 0.23 1.43 2.85
C ASN A 84 0.39 1.40 1.33
N ASN A 85 -0.75 1.26 0.64
CA ASN A 85 -0.80 0.94 -0.79
C ASN A 85 -1.38 2.06 -1.65
N ALA A 86 -2.07 3.05 -1.07
CA ALA A 86 -2.60 4.17 -1.84
C ALA A 86 -1.50 4.87 -2.63
N GLY A 87 -1.75 5.12 -3.91
CA GLY A 87 -0.80 5.80 -4.78
C GLY A 87 -1.37 6.02 -6.17
N LEU A 88 -0.76 6.92 -6.91
CA LEU A 88 -1.12 7.21 -8.29
C LEU A 88 0.11 7.48 -9.17
N ASN A 89 -0.11 7.45 -10.47
CA ASN A 89 0.78 7.98 -11.48
C ASN A 89 -0.03 8.74 -12.53
N ILE A 90 0.64 9.51 -13.34
CA ILE A 90 0.06 10.47 -14.31
C ILE A 90 0.58 10.21 -15.73
N PRO A 91 -0.11 10.65 -16.79
CA PRO A 91 0.39 10.56 -18.16
C PRO A 91 1.61 11.46 -18.41
N ASN A 92 1.54 12.75 -18.02
CA ASN A 92 2.59 13.75 -18.22
C ASN A 92 3.71 13.58 -17.20
N ARG A 93 4.64 12.67 -17.45
CA ARG A 93 5.60 12.20 -16.46
C ARG A 93 7.07 12.43 -16.80
N ARG A 94 7.37 13.04 -17.95
CA ARG A 94 8.74 13.34 -18.41
C ARG A 94 9.05 14.82 -18.24
N TRP A 95 10.31 15.17 -18.16
CA TRP A 95 10.73 16.57 -18.12
C TRP A 95 10.19 17.41 -19.30
N ALA A 96 10.04 16.80 -20.48
CA ALA A 96 9.47 17.46 -21.65
C ALA A 96 7.96 17.75 -21.51
N ASP A 97 7.26 17.00 -20.66
CA ASP A 97 5.81 17.09 -20.47
C ASP A 97 5.49 17.64 -19.06
N LEU A 98 6.36 18.52 -18.52
CA LEU A 98 6.25 19.03 -17.16
C LEU A 98 4.92 19.73 -16.93
N ASP A 99 4.18 19.23 -15.96
CA ASP A 99 2.91 19.77 -15.48
C ASP A 99 2.89 19.77 -13.96
N TRP A 100 3.22 20.93 -13.37
CA TRP A 100 3.37 21.07 -11.91
C TRP A 100 2.15 20.61 -11.13
N PRO A 101 0.88 20.97 -11.49
CA PRO A 101 -0.28 20.52 -10.72
C PRO A 101 -0.39 19.00 -10.62
N SER A 102 -0.15 18.27 -11.73
CA SER A 102 -0.22 16.80 -11.68
C SER A 102 1.02 16.17 -11.04
N TRP A 103 2.21 16.80 -11.15
CA TRP A 103 3.40 16.34 -10.45
C TRP A 103 3.28 16.49 -8.94
N ASP A 104 2.78 17.64 -8.46
CA ASP A 104 2.49 17.90 -7.05
C ASP A 104 1.47 16.91 -6.51
N GLU A 105 0.46 16.53 -7.31
CA GLU A 105 -0.52 15.52 -6.89
C GLU A 105 0.14 14.14 -6.67
N VAL A 106 1.10 13.74 -7.52
CA VAL A 106 1.87 12.49 -7.30
C VAL A 106 2.65 12.56 -5.98
N ILE A 107 3.34 13.65 -5.71
CA ILE A 107 4.11 13.83 -4.48
C ILE A 107 3.16 13.85 -3.27
N ARG A 108 2.07 14.61 -3.37
CA ARG A 108 1.08 14.76 -2.30
C ARG A 108 0.45 13.42 -1.91
N VAL A 109 0.06 12.60 -2.88
CA VAL A 109 -0.56 11.30 -2.59
C VAL A 109 0.48 10.25 -2.19
N ASN A 110 1.55 10.09 -2.98
CA ASN A 110 2.47 8.97 -2.80
C ASN A 110 3.45 9.15 -1.66
N ILE A 111 3.78 10.41 -1.28
CA ILE A 111 4.71 10.70 -0.17
C ILE A 111 3.93 11.23 1.03
N THR A 112 3.31 12.41 0.92
CA THR A 112 2.63 13.04 2.08
C THR A 112 1.49 12.15 2.58
N GLY A 113 0.70 11.55 1.66
CA GLY A 113 -0.34 10.59 2.03
C GLY A 113 0.21 9.36 2.74
N ALA A 114 1.31 8.80 2.25
CA ALA A 114 1.95 7.65 2.90
C ALA A 114 2.47 8.00 4.31
N LEU A 115 3.10 9.18 4.48
CA LEU A 115 3.55 9.68 5.78
C LEU A 115 2.40 9.89 6.76
N ASN A 116 1.28 10.46 6.32
CA ASN A 116 0.11 10.67 7.18
C ASN A 116 -0.42 9.34 7.74
N VAL A 117 -0.50 8.30 6.90
CA VAL A 117 -0.98 6.98 7.32
C VAL A 117 0.03 6.29 8.27
N ILE A 118 1.34 6.39 7.99
CA ILE A 118 2.40 5.90 8.89
C ILE A 118 2.27 6.57 10.26
N ALA A 119 2.25 7.91 10.28
CA ALA A 119 2.17 8.70 11.51
C ALA A 119 0.89 8.39 12.32
N ALA A 120 -0.22 8.08 11.65
CA ALA A 120 -1.46 7.68 12.29
C ALA A 120 -1.37 6.28 12.94
N CYS A 121 -0.63 5.35 12.34
CA CYS A 121 -0.44 3.99 12.87
C CYS A 121 0.56 3.91 14.02
N LEU A 122 1.63 4.70 13.99
CA LEU A 122 2.74 4.60 14.94
C LEU A 122 2.32 4.62 16.41
N PRO A 123 1.46 5.55 16.88
CA PRO A 123 1.02 5.54 18.28
C PRO A 123 0.32 4.25 18.70
N VAL A 124 -0.52 3.70 17.82
CA VAL A 124 -1.25 2.45 18.06
C VAL A 124 -0.27 1.28 18.13
N MET A 125 0.63 1.16 17.13
CA MET A 125 1.59 0.07 17.05
C MET A 125 2.62 0.11 18.20
N ARG A 126 3.07 1.30 18.61
CA ARG A 126 3.94 1.47 19.79
C ARG A 126 3.24 1.02 21.06
N ALA A 127 1.98 1.46 21.29
CA ALA A 127 1.22 1.11 22.48
C ALA A 127 0.94 -0.39 22.60
N GLN A 128 0.77 -1.10 21.48
CA GLN A 128 0.54 -2.54 21.46
C GLN A 128 1.83 -3.39 21.43
N GLY A 129 3.01 -2.75 21.35
CA GLY A 129 4.32 -3.40 21.37
C GLY A 129 4.72 -4.05 20.05
N GLY A 130 4.24 -3.53 18.91
CA GLY A 130 4.68 -3.99 17.61
C GLY A 130 3.62 -3.92 16.51
N GLY A 131 4.05 -4.21 15.30
CA GLY A 131 3.24 -4.24 14.10
C GLY A 131 4.08 -4.39 12.85
N VAL A 132 3.42 -4.48 11.71
CA VAL A 132 4.08 -4.57 10.41
C VAL A 132 3.50 -3.52 9.47
N MET A 133 4.37 -2.71 8.84
CA MET A 133 4.00 -1.76 7.80
C MET A 133 4.52 -2.26 6.45
N ILE A 134 3.64 -2.46 5.48
CA ILE A 134 3.95 -2.96 4.15
C ILE A 134 3.65 -1.85 3.15
N HIS A 135 4.68 -1.33 2.49
CA HIS A 135 4.57 -0.21 1.56
C HIS A 135 4.60 -0.70 0.12
N THR A 136 3.57 -0.39 -0.66
CA THR A 136 3.58 -0.65 -2.10
C THR A 136 4.47 0.38 -2.80
N SER A 137 5.78 0.10 -2.82
CA SER A 137 6.76 0.87 -3.57
C SER A 137 6.68 0.48 -5.06
N SER A 138 7.78 0.31 -5.74
CA SER A 138 7.88 -0.03 -7.15
C SER A 138 9.31 -0.46 -7.49
N TRP A 139 9.49 -1.18 -8.61
CA TRP A 139 10.78 -1.28 -9.29
C TRP A 139 11.43 0.10 -9.47
N ALA A 140 10.62 1.10 -9.82
CA ALA A 140 11.04 2.50 -9.93
C ALA A 140 11.39 3.17 -8.59
N GLY A 141 11.21 2.52 -7.47
CA GLY A 141 11.68 2.93 -6.15
C GLY A 141 13.06 2.36 -5.78
N ARG A 142 13.64 1.52 -6.64
CA ARG A 142 14.98 0.92 -6.49
C ARG A 142 15.89 1.21 -7.67
N PHE A 143 15.31 1.25 -8.87
CA PHE A 143 16.05 1.40 -10.11
C PHE A 143 15.48 2.54 -10.94
N HIS A 144 16.34 3.23 -11.69
CA HIS A 144 15.84 4.20 -12.65
C HIS A 144 14.93 3.51 -13.69
N SER A 145 13.74 4.06 -13.88
CA SER A 145 12.74 3.51 -14.80
C SER A 145 12.13 4.65 -15.65
N PRO A 146 12.61 4.84 -16.88
CA PRO A 146 12.11 5.90 -17.76
C PRO A 146 10.60 5.84 -18.00
N VAL A 147 10.03 4.63 -18.02
CA VAL A 147 8.58 4.43 -18.22
C VAL A 147 7.74 4.81 -17.00
N ALA A 148 8.33 4.80 -15.81
CA ALA A 148 7.65 5.24 -14.59
C ALA A 148 7.49 6.77 -14.53
N GLY A 149 8.46 7.49 -15.06
CA GLY A 149 8.50 8.93 -15.06
C GLY A 149 9.07 9.52 -13.77
N VAL A 150 9.37 10.83 -13.83
CA VAL A 150 10.15 11.55 -12.81
C VAL A 150 9.45 11.62 -11.47
N PRO A 151 8.21 12.16 -11.34
CA PRO A 151 7.59 12.36 -10.03
C PRO A 151 7.26 11.02 -9.36
N TYR A 152 6.83 10.03 -10.15
CA TYR A 152 6.52 8.71 -9.62
C TYR A 152 7.78 7.99 -9.13
N GLY A 153 8.85 7.97 -9.94
CA GLY A 153 10.12 7.35 -9.54
C GLY A 153 10.68 7.98 -8.26
N ALA A 154 10.72 9.32 -8.19
CA ALA A 154 11.12 10.04 -6.98
C ALA A 154 10.26 9.67 -5.77
N SER A 155 8.93 9.64 -5.93
CA SER A 155 8.01 9.28 -4.85
C SER A 155 8.20 7.85 -4.34
N LYS A 156 8.51 6.90 -5.24
CA LYS A 156 8.70 5.51 -4.86
C LYS A 156 10.07 5.24 -4.22
N HIS A 157 11.12 5.97 -4.60
CA HIS A 157 12.39 6.00 -3.86
C HIS A 157 12.21 6.54 -2.45
N ALA A 158 11.48 7.66 -2.29
CA ALA A 158 11.16 8.20 -0.98
C ALA A 158 10.40 7.18 -0.11
N LEU A 159 9.43 6.45 -0.67
CA LEU A 159 8.67 5.44 0.06
C LEU A 159 9.54 4.24 0.50
N SER A 160 10.51 3.83 -0.33
CA SER A 160 11.48 2.80 0.04
C SER A 160 12.39 3.26 1.19
N GLU A 161 12.82 4.52 1.17
CA GLU A 161 13.61 5.13 2.25
C GLU A 161 12.80 5.25 3.54
N LEU A 162 11.53 5.67 3.48
CA LEU A 162 10.64 5.70 4.65
C LEU A 162 10.51 4.31 5.29
N SER A 163 10.46 3.24 4.49
CA SER A 163 10.43 1.87 5.00
C SER A 163 11.73 1.49 5.71
N ALA A 164 12.88 1.90 5.18
CA ALA A 164 14.19 1.63 5.80
C ALA A 164 14.37 2.39 7.13
N SER A 165 13.99 3.67 7.15
CA SER A 165 14.00 4.52 8.35
C SER A 165 13.13 3.93 9.47
N LEU A 166 11.90 3.45 9.15
CA LEU A 166 11.04 2.80 10.12
C LEU A 166 11.69 1.56 10.77
N ASN A 167 12.38 0.72 10.00
CA ASN A 167 13.10 -0.42 10.58
C ASN A 167 14.23 0.01 11.52
N SER A 168 14.92 1.11 11.19
CA SER A 168 16.01 1.64 11.99
C SER A 168 15.52 2.28 13.30
N GLU A 169 14.44 3.06 13.24
CA GLU A 169 13.98 3.87 14.36
C GLU A 169 12.97 3.14 15.25
N GLU A 170 12.12 2.29 14.67
CA GLU A 170 10.98 1.67 15.35
C GLU A 170 11.16 0.19 15.65
N GLY A 171 12.28 -0.39 15.25
CA GLY A 171 12.59 -1.81 15.53
C GLY A 171 12.59 -2.14 17.03
N ALA A 172 13.08 -1.23 17.87
CA ALA A 172 13.05 -1.38 19.33
C ALA A 172 11.61 -1.40 19.91
N ASN A 173 10.65 -0.81 19.19
CA ASN A 173 9.22 -0.84 19.54
C ASN A 173 8.48 -2.07 18.96
N GLY A 174 9.22 -3.03 18.37
CA GLY A 174 8.65 -4.21 17.74
C GLY A 174 7.96 -3.94 16.39
N ILE A 175 8.14 -2.75 15.80
CA ILE A 175 7.54 -2.38 14.53
C ILE A 175 8.53 -2.72 13.40
N ARG A 176 8.03 -3.40 12.39
CA ARG A 176 8.77 -3.82 11.20
C ARG A 176 8.17 -3.17 9.96
N SER A 177 9.00 -2.93 8.97
CA SER A 177 8.58 -2.32 7.71
C SER A 177 9.15 -3.07 6.52
N CYS A 178 8.36 -3.18 5.45
CA CYS A 178 8.75 -3.81 4.20
C CYS A 178 8.33 -2.96 3.00
N ALA A 179 9.25 -2.73 2.08
CA ALA A 179 8.95 -2.16 0.77
C ALA A 179 8.69 -3.28 -0.25
N LEU A 180 7.50 -3.37 -0.80
CA LEU A 180 7.21 -4.21 -1.96
C LEU A 180 7.52 -3.42 -3.23
N CYS A 181 8.48 -3.89 -4.00
CA CYS A 181 9.04 -3.22 -5.17
C CYS A 181 8.70 -3.98 -6.48
N PRO A 182 7.43 -4.01 -6.91
CA PRO A 182 7.06 -4.71 -8.13
C PRO A 182 7.49 -3.94 -9.38
N ALA A 183 7.77 -4.71 -10.45
CA ALA A 183 7.77 -4.21 -11.80
C ALA A 183 6.32 -3.92 -12.25
N GLU A 184 5.92 -4.31 -13.46
CA GLU A 184 4.59 -4.04 -13.99
C GLU A 184 3.55 -4.98 -13.39
N VAL A 185 2.53 -4.42 -12.76
CA VAL A 185 1.39 -5.16 -12.19
C VAL A 185 0.13 -4.85 -12.98
N ALA A 186 -0.62 -5.86 -13.36
CA ALA A 186 -1.87 -5.76 -14.13
C ALA A 186 -2.98 -5.10 -13.30
N THR A 187 -2.99 -3.76 -13.25
CA THR A 187 -3.93 -2.96 -12.47
C THR A 187 -4.56 -1.84 -13.28
N PRO A 188 -5.70 -1.27 -12.85
CA PRO A 188 -6.28 -0.10 -13.49
C PRO A 188 -5.33 1.12 -13.60
N LEU A 189 -4.28 1.18 -12.75
CA LEU A 189 -3.27 2.22 -12.84
C LEU A 189 -2.49 2.17 -14.17
N MET A 190 -2.33 0.97 -14.75
CA MET A 190 -1.64 0.78 -16.02
C MET A 190 -2.34 1.47 -17.20
N ALA A 191 -3.66 1.63 -17.16
CA ALA A 191 -4.42 2.36 -18.19
C ALA A 191 -4.02 3.84 -18.32
N ARG A 192 -3.38 4.41 -17.28
CA ARG A 192 -2.83 5.79 -17.30
C ARG A 192 -1.44 5.88 -17.94
N ARG A 193 -0.84 4.75 -18.28
CA ARG A 193 0.50 4.72 -18.86
C ARG A 193 0.42 5.02 -20.35
N PRO A 194 1.16 6.01 -20.86
CA PRO A 194 1.25 6.24 -22.30
C PRO A 194 1.73 4.98 -23.04
N GLY A 195 1.03 4.61 -24.12
CA GLY A 195 1.35 3.44 -24.92
C GLY A 195 1.09 2.08 -24.23
N HIS A 196 0.29 2.06 -23.18
CA HIS A 196 -0.11 0.78 -22.56
C HIS A 196 -0.99 -0.04 -23.52
N ASP A 197 -0.58 -1.28 -23.77
CA ASP A 197 -1.38 -2.27 -24.50
C ASP A 197 -2.03 -3.22 -23.49
N PRO A 198 -3.39 -3.23 -23.39
CA PRO A 198 -4.11 -4.14 -22.50
C PRO A 198 -3.82 -5.63 -22.75
N ALA A 199 -3.44 -6.01 -23.99
CA ALA A 199 -3.11 -7.39 -24.33
C ALA A 199 -1.87 -7.92 -23.57
N THR A 200 -1.01 -7.03 -23.06
CA THR A 200 0.18 -7.42 -22.27
C THR A 200 -0.13 -7.74 -20.82
N ALA A 201 -1.37 -7.52 -20.34
CA ALA A 201 -1.73 -7.68 -18.93
C ALA A 201 -1.45 -9.09 -18.39
N ALA A 202 -1.68 -10.13 -19.19
CA ALA A 202 -1.42 -11.52 -18.78
C ALA A 202 0.07 -11.86 -18.56
N ALA A 203 0.97 -11.07 -19.15
CA ALA A 203 2.44 -11.23 -18.99
C ALA A 203 3.00 -10.39 -17.81
N MET A 204 2.17 -9.59 -17.15
CA MET A 204 2.55 -8.80 -15.99
C MET A 204 2.39 -9.61 -14.69
N ILE A 205 2.97 -9.09 -13.60
CA ILE A 205 2.64 -9.55 -12.24
C ILE A 205 1.14 -9.33 -12.03
N GLN A 206 0.45 -10.29 -11.42
CA GLN A 206 -0.94 -10.12 -11.06
C GLN A 206 -1.07 -9.45 -9.68
N PRO A 207 -2.17 -8.70 -9.42
CA PRO A 207 -2.42 -8.13 -8.10
C PRO A 207 -2.39 -9.17 -6.97
N GLU A 208 -2.77 -10.40 -7.27
CA GLU A 208 -2.77 -11.55 -6.37
C GLU A 208 -1.36 -11.95 -5.94
N ASP A 209 -0.36 -11.85 -6.81
CA ASP A 209 1.05 -12.13 -6.48
C ASP A 209 1.56 -11.11 -5.43
N MET A 210 1.13 -9.84 -5.56
CA MET A 210 1.44 -8.81 -4.59
C MET A 210 0.77 -9.06 -3.24
N ALA A 211 -0.45 -9.58 -3.27
CA ALA A 211 -1.19 -9.92 -2.06
C ALA A 211 -0.55 -11.12 -1.33
N GLU A 212 -0.04 -12.13 -2.05
CA GLU A 212 0.73 -13.23 -1.46
C GLU A 212 2.02 -12.74 -0.81
N ALA A 213 2.77 -11.85 -1.49
CA ALA A 213 3.99 -11.26 -0.92
C ALA A 213 3.68 -10.45 0.37
N ALA A 214 2.59 -9.68 0.38
CA ALA A 214 2.16 -8.95 1.57
C ALA A 214 1.80 -9.89 2.72
N LEU A 215 1.04 -10.94 2.46
CA LEU A 215 0.68 -11.94 3.47
C LEU A 215 1.91 -12.70 3.99
N PHE A 216 2.88 -13.02 3.13
CA PHE A 216 4.15 -13.61 3.54
C PHE A 216 4.88 -12.72 4.53
N VAL A 217 5.03 -11.42 4.24
CA VAL A 217 5.67 -10.45 5.15
C VAL A 217 4.93 -10.36 6.48
N ALA A 218 3.60 -10.28 6.46
CA ALA A 218 2.78 -10.18 7.66
C ALA A 218 2.92 -11.40 8.59
N ARG A 219 3.16 -12.59 8.02
CA ARG A 219 3.29 -13.87 8.74
C ARG A 219 4.70 -14.18 9.24
N MET A 220 5.69 -13.38 8.88
CA MET A 220 7.06 -13.59 9.37
C MET A 220 7.12 -13.48 10.88
N ASN A 221 8.05 -14.25 11.46
CA ASN A 221 8.33 -14.19 12.90
C ASN A 221 8.52 -12.72 13.34
N PRO A 222 7.92 -12.28 14.46
CA PRO A 222 8.06 -10.91 14.94
C PRO A 222 9.50 -10.42 15.11
N GLY A 223 10.45 -11.32 15.37
CA GLY A 223 11.88 -10.99 15.43
C GLY A 223 12.58 -10.87 14.09
N VAL A 224 11.88 -10.98 12.96
CA VAL A 224 12.47 -10.94 11.62
C VAL A 224 11.82 -9.84 10.79
N ALA A 225 12.60 -8.87 10.33
CA ALA A 225 12.16 -7.86 9.38
C ALA A 225 12.54 -8.27 7.94
N VAL A 226 11.54 -8.36 7.07
CA VAL A 226 11.75 -8.42 5.62
C VAL A 226 11.83 -6.98 5.13
N HIS A 227 13.01 -6.50 4.79
CA HIS A 227 13.21 -5.09 4.42
C HIS A 227 12.60 -4.74 3.07
N GLU A 228 12.75 -5.66 2.10
CA GLU A 228 12.30 -5.44 0.73
C GLU A 228 11.98 -6.75 0.02
N ILE A 229 10.98 -6.71 -0.85
CA ILE A 229 10.71 -7.78 -1.83
C ILE A 229 10.60 -7.14 -3.22
N THR A 230 11.50 -7.51 -4.12
CA THR A 230 11.46 -7.08 -5.51
C THR A 230 10.86 -8.21 -6.36
N LEU A 231 9.81 -7.88 -7.14
CA LEU A 231 9.13 -8.83 -8.03
C LEU A 231 9.19 -8.32 -9.47
N ALA A 232 9.44 -9.23 -10.39
CA ALA A 232 9.41 -8.95 -11.83
C ALA A 232 8.76 -10.11 -12.58
N PRO A 233 8.11 -9.86 -13.73
CA PRO A 233 7.62 -10.93 -14.58
C PRO A 233 8.79 -11.77 -15.11
N VAL A 234 8.59 -13.08 -15.22
CA VAL A 234 9.54 -13.94 -15.94
C VAL A 234 9.43 -13.61 -17.43
N ARG A 235 10.51 -13.09 -18.00
CA ARG A 235 10.58 -12.88 -19.46
C ARG A 235 10.70 -14.25 -20.14
N ARG A 236 9.75 -14.56 -21.00
CA ARG A 236 9.80 -15.71 -21.91
C ARG A 236 10.21 -15.28 -23.29
#